data_cb3fd164dfec2fbf57fcef5ff26557e0
#
_entry.id   cb3fd164dfec2fbf57fcef5ff26557e0
#
_cell.length_a   1.000
_cell.length_b   1.000
_cell.length_c   1.000
_cell.angle_alpha   90.00
_cell.angle_beta   90.00
_cell.angle_gamma   90.00
#
_symmetry.space_group_name_H-M   'P 1'
#
loop_
_entity.id
_entity.type
_entity.pdbx_description
1 polymer ?
#
loop_
_entity_poly.entity_id
_entity_poly.type
_entity_poly.pdbx_seq_one_letter_code
_entity_poly.pdbx_strand_id
1 'polypeptide(L)'
;MNKAPFLIFGAFAVLCVVLIPLKAISGTGGESAAPVSVASQDEEDKDLFANSCGSCHTLAAAGADGVVGPNLDQLLAPGGNATYEGSYNRALGAITCGFGAGRMPAGILQGENAQEVSVFVGAYAGQAGDTSEPLVDTDDAAREEPPPCGDDESTASG
;
A
#
# COMPACT_ATOMS: atom_id res chain seq x y z
N MET A 1 -49.44 34.46 7.42
CA MET A 1 -48.64 33.25 7.34
C MET A 1 -47.22 33.67 7.01
N ASN A 2 -46.26 33.41 7.93
CA ASN A 2 -44.87 33.85 7.76
C ASN A 2 -44.15 32.95 6.72
N LYS A 3 -43.77 33.53 5.59
CA LYS A 3 -43.07 32.81 4.48
C LYS A 3 -41.55 32.65 4.76
N ALA A 4 -41.07 33.27 5.86
CA ALA A 4 -39.63 33.26 6.21
C ALA A 4 -39.04 31.85 6.42
N PRO A 5 -39.68 30.88 7.09
CA PRO A 5 -39.08 29.55 7.27
C PRO A 5 -38.89 28.78 5.94
N PHE A 6 -39.78 28.98 4.97
CA PHE A 6 -39.69 28.34 3.66
C PHE A 6 -38.55 28.92 2.80
N LEU A 7 -38.28 30.22 2.92
CA LEU A 7 -37.14 30.84 2.24
C LEU A 7 -35.80 30.39 2.81
N ILE A 8 -35.71 30.27 4.13
CA ILE A 8 -34.50 29.78 4.80
C ILE A 8 -34.22 28.31 4.43
N PHE A 9 -35.25 27.46 4.46
CA PHE A 9 -35.12 26.06 4.09
C PHE A 9 -34.78 25.88 2.60
N GLY A 10 -35.40 26.66 1.72
CA GLY A 10 -35.09 26.64 0.30
C GLY A 10 -33.65 27.08 0.00
N ALA A 11 -33.18 28.15 0.65
CA ALA A 11 -31.80 28.60 0.52
C ALA A 11 -30.78 27.56 1.01
N PHE A 12 -31.07 26.91 2.12
CA PHE A 12 -30.23 25.84 2.66
C PHE A 12 -30.19 24.62 1.74
N ALA A 13 -31.33 24.21 1.17
CA ALA A 13 -31.39 23.09 0.24
C ALA A 13 -30.59 23.36 -1.03
N VAL A 14 -30.71 24.59 -1.61
CA VAL A 14 -29.90 24.99 -2.77
C VAL A 14 -28.42 25.02 -2.45
N LEU A 15 -28.05 25.52 -1.27
CA LEU A 15 -26.65 25.53 -0.81
C LEU A 15 -26.09 24.11 -0.71
N CYS A 16 -26.84 23.16 -0.15
CA CYS A 16 -26.42 21.76 -0.06
C CYS A 16 -26.26 21.10 -1.43
N VAL A 17 -27.21 21.33 -2.34
CA VAL A 17 -27.17 20.76 -3.70
C VAL A 17 -25.97 21.29 -4.51
N VAL A 18 -25.52 22.51 -4.25
CA VAL A 18 -24.36 23.10 -4.95
C VAL A 18 -23.04 22.72 -4.26
N LEU A 19 -22.98 22.79 -2.92
CA LEU A 19 -21.73 22.56 -2.18
C LEU A 19 -21.33 21.08 -2.09
N ILE A 20 -22.30 20.16 -2.00
CA ILE A 20 -21.99 18.72 -1.88
C ILE A 20 -21.32 18.19 -3.17
N PRO A 21 -21.86 18.39 -4.37
CA PRO A 21 -21.19 17.92 -5.58
C PRO A 21 -19.88 18.66 -5.86
N LEU A 22 -19.76 19.94 -5.49
CA LEU A 22 -18.51 20.68 -5.64
C LEU A 22 -17.40 20.09 -4.75
N LYS A 23 -17.73 19.66 -3.55
CA LYS A 23 -16.81 18.92 -2.65
C LYS A 23 -16.49 17.52 -3.17
N ALA A 24 -17.47 16.82 -3.74
CA ALA A 24 -17.26 15.51 -4.34
C ALA A 24 -16.34 15.54 -5.57
N ILE A 25 -16.44 16.60 -6.37
CA ILE A 25 -15.57 16.81 -7.55
C ILE A 25 -14.17 17.30 -7.10
N SER A 26 -14.06 17.98 -5.95
CA SER A 26 -12.77 18.43 -5.40
C SER A 26 -12.03 17.33 -4.61
N GLY A 27 -12.49 16.08 -4.70
CA GLY A 27 -11.73 14.91 -4.25
C GLY A 27 -11.29 14.94 -2.80
N THR A 28 -12.18 15.26 -1.86
CA THR A 28 -11.94 14.94 -0.45
C THR A 28 -12.51 13.55 -0.12
N GLY A 29 -12.14 12.57 -0.91
CA GLY A 29 -12.14 11.18 -0.50
C GLY A 29 -10.80 10.91 0.15
N GLY A 30 -10.80 10.41 1.39
CA GLY A 30 -9.68 9.95 2.18
C GLY A 30 -8.31 10.62 1.92
N GLU A 31 -7.55 10.89 2.94
CA GLU A 31 -6.15 11.28 2.78
C GLU A 31 -5.47 10.31 1.82
N SER A 32 -5.55 10.62 0.53
CA SER A 32 -4.60 10.07 -0.43
C SER A 32 -3.27 10.65 0.01
N ALA A 33 -2.43 9.85 0.61
CA ALA A 33 -1.02 10.16 0.71
C ALA A 33 -0.60 10.70 -0.67
N ALA A 34 0.19 11.77 -0.68
CA ALA A 34 0.72 12.31 -1.93
C ALA A 34 1.30 11.14 -2.73
N PRO A 35 1.08 11.09 -4.05
CA PRO A 35 1.56 9.97 -4.85
C PRO A 35 3.06 9.82 -4.64
N VAL A 36 3.48 8.66 -4.22
CA VAL A 36 4.90 8.32 -4.10
C VAL A 36 5.44 8.22 -5.52
N SER A 37 6.49 8.99 -5.84
CA SER A 37 7.15 8.82 -7.14
C SER A 37 8.02 7.58 -7.05
N VAL A 38 7.92 6.70 -7.99
CA VAL A 38 8.74 5.50 -8.11
C VAL A 38 9.82 5.80 -9.15
N ALA A 39 11.04 5.34 -8.92
CA ALA A 39 12.11 5.48 -9.90
C ALA A 39 11.75 4.72 -11.18
N SER A 40 12.19 5.23 -12.34
CA SER A 40 11.78 4.67 -13.63
C SER A 40 12.25 3.22 -13.85
N GLN A 41 13.32 2.80 -13.20
CA GLN A 41 13.81 1.42 -13.23
C GLN A 41 12.87 0.46 -12.47
N ASP A 42 12.11 0.95 -11.49
CA ASP A 42 11.26 0.16 -10.60
C ASP A 42 9.79 0.12 -11.06
N GLU A 43 9.45 0.72 -12.21
CA GLU A 43 8.07 0.73 -12.73
C GLU A 43 7.58 -0.68 -13.08
N GLU A 44 8.46 -1.58 -13.53
CA GLU A 44 8.09 -2.97 -13.82
C GLU A 44 7.74 -3.73 -12.54
N ASP A 45 8.52 -3.56 -11.48
CA ASP A 45 8.27 -4.18 -10.17
C ASP A 45 7.02 -3.61 -9.49
N LYS A 46 6.79 -2.31 -9.66
CA LYS A 46 5.55 -1.65 -9.26
C LYS A 46 4.33 -2.27 -9.94
N ASP A 47 4.38 -2.44 -11.27
CA ASP A 47 3.30 -3.07 -12.03
C ASP A 47 3.11 -4.53 -11.62
N LEU A 48 4.19 -5.26 -11.38
CA LEU A 48 4.15 -6.64 -10.89
C LEU A 48 3.47 -6.71 -9.51
N PHE A 49 3.79 -5.80 -8.59
CA PHE A 49 3.12 -5.68 -7.30
C PHE A 49 1.63 -5.36 -7.48
N ALA A 50 1.31 -4.34 -8.26
CA ALA A 50 -0.07 -3.89 -8.46
C ALA A 50 -0.97 -5.03 -8.98
N ASN A 51 -0.46 -5.82 -9.93
CA ASN A 51 -1.18 -6.92 -10.54
C ASN A 51 -1.30 -8.16 -9.64
N SER A 52 -0.29 -8.45 -8.81
CA SER A 52 -0.24 -9.69 -8.03
C SER A 52 -0.71 -9.51 -6.58
N CYS A 53 -0.49 -8.33 -6.00
CA CYS A 53 -0.68 -8.04 -4.56
C CYS A 53 -1.69 -6.93 -4.30
N GLY A 54 -1.82 -5.98 -5.25
CA GLY A 54 -2.58 -4.73 -5.08
C GLY A 54 -4.08 -4.93 -4.87
N SER A 55 -4.66 -6.06 -5.30
CA SER A 55 -6.07 -6.39 -5.03
C SER A 55 -6.37 -6.64 -3.54
N CYS A 56 -5.35 -7.04 -2.78
CA CYS A 56 -5.49 -7.35 -1.37
C CYS A 56 -4.80 -6.33 -0.46
N HIS A 57 -3.65 -5.82 -0.86
CA HIS A 57 -2.81 -4.95 -0.04
C HIS A 57 -2.83 -3.50 -0.48
N THR A 58 -2.76 -2.60 0.49
CA THR A 58 -2.44 -1.18 0.27
C THR A 58 -0.92 -1.02 0.26
N LEU A 59 -0.39 -0.32 -0.76
CA LEU A 59 0.98 0.17 -0.84
C LEU A 59 0.99 1.45 -1.68
N ALA A 60 1.31 2.58 -1.06
CA ALA A 60 1.21 3.90 -1.68
C ALA A 60 2.09 4.02 -2.93
N ALA A 61 3.32 3.49 -2.90
CA ALA A 61 4.26 3.50 -4.01
C ALA A 61 3.73 2.75 -5.25
N ALA A 62 2.97 1.68 -5.04
CA ALA A 62 2.35 0.92 -6.12
C ALA A 62 1.00 1.52 -6.58
N GLY A 63 0.50 2.57 -5.93
CA GLY A 63 -0.86 3.07 -6.15
C GLY A 63 -1.94 2.04 -5.81
N ALA A 64 -1.62 1.07 -4.98
CA ALA A 64 -2.51 -0.01 -4.59
C ALA A 64 -3.29 0.34 -3.32
N ASP A 65 -4.60 0.05 -3.32
CA ASP A 65 -5.53 0.41 -2.25
C ASP A 65 -6.35 -0.79 -1.73
N GLY A 66 -5.87 -2.02 -1.93
CA GLY A 66 -6.50 -3.23 -1.46
C GLY A 66 -6.64 -3.26 0.06
N VAL A 67 -7.81 -3.71 0.56
CA VAL A 67 -8.17 -3.69 1.98
C VAL A 67 -8.44 -5.08 2.57
N VAL A 68 -8.21 -6.12 1.82
CA VAL A 68 -8.38 -7.52 2.27
C VAL A 68 -7.21 -7.95 3.15
N GLY A 69 -6.01 -7.60 2.73
CA GLY A 69 -4.77 -7.76 3.50
C GLY A 69 -4.42 -6.49 4.29
N PRO A 70 -3.37 -6.53 5.08
CA PRO A 70 -2.89 -5.34 5.80
C PRO A 70 -2.35 -4.29 4.85
N ASN A 71 -2.40 -3.03 5.29
CA ASN A 71 -1.67 -1.93 4.67
C ASN A 71 -0.16 -2.13 4.93
N LEU A 72 0.62 -2.29 3.87
CA LEU A 72 2.05 -2.62 3.96
C LEU A 72 2.89 -1.41 4.40
N ASP A 73 2.48 -0.19 4.06
CA ASP A 73 3.15 1.01 4.54
C ASP A 73 3.12 1.11 6.07
N GLN A 74 2.01 0.70 6.68
CA GLN A 74 1.86 0.71 8.12
C GLN A 74 2.50 -0.51 8.80
N LEU A 75 2.39 -1.67 8.17
CA LEU A 75 2.87 -2.93 8.74
C LEU A 75 4.39 -3.03 8.74
N LEU A 76 5.02 -2.57 7.65
CA LEU A 76 6.47 -2.72 7.44
C LEU A 76 7.26 -1.50 7.92
N ALA A 77 6.60 -0.35 8.04
CA ALA A 77 7.19 0.89 8.54
C ALA A 77 6.42 1.45 9.74
N PRO A 78 6.29 0.74 10.85
CA PRO A 78 5.55 1.23 12.00
C PRO A 78 6.17 2.52 12.52
N GLY A 79 5.36 3.61 12.53
CA GLY A 79 5.83 4.93 12.93
C GLY A 79 6.81 5.60 11.98
N GLY A 80 6.85 5.17 10.70
CA GLY A 80 7.72 5.72 9.67
C GLY A 80 9.18 5.22 9.74
N ASN A 81 9.44 4.14 10.48
CA ASN A 81 10.75 3.54 10.61
C ASN A 81 10.80 2.22 9.83
N ALA A 82 10.95 2.31 8.51
CA ALA A 82 11.23 1.15 7.67
C ALA A 82 12.73 0.89 7.60
N THR A 83 13.11 -0.37 7.55
CA THR A 83 14.43 -0.79 7.10
C THR A 83 14.25 -1.67 5.88
N TYR A 84 15.10 -1.49 4.87
CA TYR A 84 15.04 -2.30 3.66
C TYR A 84 15.03 -3.79 3.98
N GLU A 85 16.04 -4.27 4.70
CA GLU A 85 16.20 -5.70 5.02
C GLU A 85 14.98 -6.28 5.78
N GLY A 86 14.46 -5.53 6.76
CA GLY A 86 13.30 -5.98 7.53
C GLY A 86 12.04 -6.12 6.68
N SER A 87 11.80 -5.14 5.81
CA SER A 87 10.64 -5.15 4.90
C SER A 87 10.79 -6.19 3.78
N TYR A 88 11.99 -6.27 3.19
CA TYR A 88 12.33 -7.26 2.16
C TYR A 88 12.13 -8.70 2.66
N ASN A 89 12.78 -9.06 3.76
CA ASN A 89 12.71 -10.42 4.30
C ASN A 89 11.29 -10.81 4.70
N ARG A 90 10.54 -9.88 5.27
CA ARG A 90 9.15 -10.12 5.66
C ARG A 90 8.24 -10.30 4.44
N ALA A 91 8.44 -9.50 3.39
CA ALA A 91 7.70 -9.64 2.14
C ALA A 91 8.03 -10.96 1.45
N LEU A 92 9.33 -11.28 1.29
CA LEU A 92 9.79 -12.50 0.65
C LEU A 92 9.29 -13.76 1.39
N GLY A 93 9.41 -13.78 2.71
CA GLY A 93 8.89 -14.86 3.52
C GLY A 93 7.38 -15.05 3.38
N ALA A 94 6.61 -13.96 3.40
CA ALA A 94 5.16 -14.03 3.25
C ALA A 94 4.73 -14.48 1.83
N ILE A 95 5.42 -14.04 0.78
CA ILE A 95 5.16 -14.43 -0.61
C ILE A 95 5.44 -15.92 -0.82
N THR A 96 6.57 -16.40 -0.31
CA THR A 96 7.04 -17.78 -0.54
C THR A 96 6.33 -18.79 0.36
N CYS A 97 6.16 -18.46 1.63
CA CYS A 97 5.63 -19.38 2.64
C CYS A 97 4.16 -19.17 2.99
N GLY A 98 3.57 -18.07 2.54
CA GLY A 98 2.23 -17.68 2.95
C GLY A 98 2.19 -17.09 4.36
N PHE A 99 1.03 -16.64 4.78
CA PHE A 99 0.84 -16.05 6.10
C PHE A 99 -0.60 -16.23 6.63
N GLY A 100 -0.72 -16.27 7.96
CA GLY A 100 -2.02 -16.18 8.63
C GLY A 100 -2.93 -17.38 8.38
N ALA A 101 -2.44 -18.61 8.47
CA ALA A 101 -3.20 -19.84 8.26
C ALA A 101 -3.90 -19.88 6.87
N GLY A 102 -3.18 -19.48 5.84
CA GLY A 102 -3.64 -19.52 4.45
C GLY A 102 -4.47 -18.31 4.01
N ARG A 103 -4.58 -17.27 4.83
CA ARG A 103 -5.21 -16.01 4.40
C ARG A 103 -4.40 -15.31 3.31
N MET A 104 -3.08 -15.38 3.39
CA MET A 104 -2.17 -15.07 2.30
C MET A 104 -1.62 -16.40 1.78
N PRO A 105 -1.98 -16.85 0.57
CA PRO A 105 -1.51 -18.11 0.01
C PRO A 105 0.01 -18.11 -0.17
N ALA A 106 0.64 -19.25 0.03
CA ALA A 106 2.06 -19.43 -0.28
C ALA A 106 2.30 -19.49 -1.80
N GLY A 107 3.45 -19.00 -2.24
CA GLY A 107 3.90 -19.15 -3.63
C GLY A 107 3.11 -18.35 -4.65
N ILE A 108 2.50 -17.23 -4.25
CA ILE A 108 1.79 -16.31 -5.18
C ILE A 108 2.74 -15.88 -6.31
N LEU A 109 3.98 -15.59 -5.98
CA LEU A 109 5.08 -15.37 -6.89
C LEU A 109 6.21 -16.33 -6.51
N GLN A 110 7.06 -16.68 -7.48
CA GLN A 110 8.17 -17.62 -7.30
C GLN A 110 9.43 -17.12 -8.02
N GLY A 111 10.59 -17.57 -7.56
CA GLY A 111 11.85 -17.25 -8.17
C GLY A 111 12.15 -15.77 -8.19
N GLU A 112 12.61 -15.27 -9.32
CA GLU A 112 13.02 -13.88 -9.52
C GLU A 112 11.86 -12.89 -9.23
N ASN A 113 10.65 -13.15 -9.72
CA ASN A 113 9.49 -12.28 -9.50
C ASN A 113 9.16 -12.10 -8.01
N ALA A 114 9.36 -13.14 -7.18
CA ALA A 114 9.16 -13.02 -5.74
C ALA A 114 10.22 -12.11 -5.10
N GLN A 115 11.46 -12.20 -5.58
CA GLN A 115 12.55 -11.34 -5.11
C GLN A 115 12.35 -9.89 -5.56
N GLU A 116 12.02 -9.64 -6.82
CA GLU A 116 11.78 -8.31 -7.38
C GLU A 116 10.68 -7.57 -6.63
N VAL A 117 9.51 -8.20 -6.44
CA VAL A 117 8.44 -7.61 -5.64
C VAL A 117 8.88 -7.36 -4.19
N SER A 118 9.69 -8.25 -3.62
CA SER A 118 10.20 -8.06 -2.25
C SER A 118 11.20 -6.92 -2.16
N VAL A 119 12.05 -6.73 -3.18
CA VAL A 119 12.95 -5.57 -3.32
C VAL A 119 12.13 -4.29 -3.40
N PHE A 120 11.13 -4.24 -4.26
CA PHE A 120 10.24 -3.09 -4.39
C PHE A 120 9.55 -2.74 -3.07
N VAL A 121 8.94 -3.73 -2.40
CA VAL A 121 8.32 -3.53 -1.09
C VAL A 121 9.35 -3.08 -0.05
N GLY A 122 10.54 -3.67 -0.04
CA GLY A 122 11.62 -3.29 0.87
C GLY A 122 12.08 -1.85 0.70
N ALA A 123 12.16 -1.40 -0.55
CA ALA A 123 12.63 -0.07 -0.90
C ALA A 123 11.58 1.03 -0.65
N TYR A 124 10.30 0.73 -0.86
CA TYR A 124 9.25 1.75 -0.92
C TYR A 124 8.21 1.70 0.20
N ALA A 125 8.10 0.62 0.99
CA ALA A 125 7.10 0.54 2.05
C ALA A 125 7.31 1.63 3.11
N GLY A 126 6.24 2.35 3.42
CA GLY A 126 6.25 3.44 4.39
C GLY A 126 6.87 4.74 3.90
N GLN A 127 7.28 4.80 2.64
CA GLN A 127 7.67 6.06 2.03
C GLN A 127 6.42 6.89 1.77
N ALA A 128 6.40 8.11 2.28
CA ALA A 128 5.26 9.02 2.11
C ALA A 128 5.74 10.36 1.57
N GLY A 129 5.05 10.86 0.53
CA GLY A 129 5.22 12.20 0.02
C GLY A 129 6.14 12.33 -1.19
N ASP A 130 6.48 13.58 -1.51
CA ASP A 130 7.15 14.04 -2.74
C ASP A 130 8.65 13.66 -2.84
N THR A 131 9.19 12.99 -1.83
CA THR A 131 10.59 12.60 -1.75
C THR A 131 10.72 11.10 -1.68
N SER A 132 10.37 10.43 -2.76
CA SER A 132 10.51 9.00 -2.86
C SER A 132 11.84 8.63 -3.49
N GLU A 133 12.91 8.93 -2.79
CA GLU A 133 14.10 8.15 -3.01
C GLU A 133 13.86 6.79 -2.31
N PRO A 134 14.06 5.68 -3.02
CA PRO A 134 13.98 4.36 -2.39
C PRO A 134 14.98 4.28 -1.23
N LEU A 135 14.68 3.48 -0.21
CA LEU A 135 15.57 3.29 0.94
C LEU A 135 16.95 2.76 0.53
N VAL A 136 17.01 2.09 -0.59
CA VAL A 136 18.23 1.58 -1.23
C VAL A 136 18.08 1.68 -2.74
N ASP A 137 19.19 1.72 -3.46
CA ASP A 137 19.19 1.53 -4.90
C ASP A 137 18.78 0.08 -5.19
N THR A 138 17.68 -0.09 -5.92
CA THR A 138 17.08 -1.40 -6.15
C THR A 138 17.91 -2.27 -7.09
N ASP A 139 18.71 -1.66 -7.98
CA ASP A 139 19.64 -2.39 -8.84
C ASP A 139 20.78 -3.03 -8.04
N ASP A 140 21.23 -2.36 -6.98
CA ASP A 140 22.31 -2.80 -6.09
C ASP A 140 21.79 -3.52 -4.83
N ALA A 141 20.48 -3.63 -4.67
CA ALA A 141 19.86 -4.19 -3.48
C ALA A 141 20.21 -5.68 -3.31
N ALA A 142 20.64 -6.04 -2.11
CA ALA A 142 20.94 -7.42 -1.78
C ALA A 142 19.67 -8.28 -1.92
N ARG A 143 19.74 -9.30 -2.77
CA ARG A 143 18.70 -10.31 -2.98
C ARG A 143 19.13 -11.56 -2.25
N GLU A 144 18.51 -11.82 -1.11
CA GLU A 144 18.77 -13.03 -0.35
C GLU A 144 17.87 -14.17 -0.83
N GLU A 145 18.38 -15.39 -0.68
CA GLU A 145 17.56 -16.58 -0.92
C GLU A 145 16.41 -16.62 0.09
N PRO A 146 15.19 -16.97 -0.34
CA PRO A 146 14.06 -17.00 0.59
C PRO A 146 14.34 -17.96 1.74
N PRO A 147 14.00 -17.59 2.98
CA PRO A 147 14.17 -18.47 4.10
C PRO A 147 13.36 -19.76 3.89
N PRO A 148 13.85 -20.91 4.34
CA PRO A 148 13.06 -22.13 4.29
C PRO A 148 11.74 -21.89 5.04
N CYS A 149 10.63 -22.29 4.44
CA CYS A 149 9.35 -22.22 5.11
C CYS A 149 9.37 -23.20 6.27
N GLY A 150 9.54 -22.67 7.49
CA GLY A 150 9.48 -23.48 8.69
C GLY A 150 8.05 -23.93 8.94
N ASP A 151 7.87 -25.15 9.41
CA ASP A 151 6.60 -25.67 9.91
C ASP A 151 6.20 -24.99 11.25
N ASP A 152 6.90 -23.91 11.61
CA ASP A 152 6.79 -23.26 12.91
C ASP A 152 5.68 -22.21 12.94
N GLU A 153 4.67 -22.56 13.64
CA GLU A 153 3.58 -21.75 14.22
C GLU A 153 4.07 -20.51 15.03
N SER A 154 5.38 -20.28 15.12
CA SER A 154 5.99 -19.28 16.01
C SER A 154 6.07 -17.85 15.43
N THR A 155 5.80 -17.63 14.15
CA THR A 155 5.80 -16.27 13.55
C THR A 155 4.46 -15.54 13.65
N ALA A 156 3.45 -16.14 14.28
CA ALA A 156 2.12 -15.57 14.44
C ALA A 156 1.93 -14.72 15.72
N SER A 157 2.98 -14.47 16.48
CA SER A 157 2.93 -13.73 17.75
C SER A 157 3.88 -12.54 17.72
N GLY A 158 3.36 -11.41 17.25
CA GLY A 158 4.05 -10.13 17.32
C GLY A 158 3.12 -9.01 16.99
#